data_e3c5057a7ce6392741f9c5690c3f07b3
#
_entry.id   e3c5057a7ce6392741f9c5690c3f07b3
#
_cell.length_a   1.000
_cell.length_b   1.000
_cell.length_c   1.000
_cell.angle_alpha   90.00
_cell.angle_beta   90.00
_cell.angle_gamma   90.00
#
_symmetry.space_group_name_H-M   'P 1'
#
loop_
_entity.id
_entity.type
_entity.pdbx_description
1 polymer ?
#
loop_
_entity_poly.entity_id
_entity_poly.type
_entity_poly.pdbx_seq_one_letter_code
_entity_poly.pdbx_strand_id
1 'polypeptide(L)'
;MNNKKRVLLIGWDSADWKIINALLEEGGMDGIRSLMDGGIHGNLATLEPQLSPMLWSSIATGKMAYHHKVPGFTEVDPVTGQVVPVSAATRQCKTL
;
A
#
# COMPACT_ATOMS: atom_id res chain seq x y z
N MET A 1 -6.77 -2.28 33.62
CA MET A 1 -5.93 -1.47 32.71
C MET A 1 -6.20 -1.89 31.27
N ASN A 2 -6.66 -0.96 30.45
CA ASN A 2 -6.83 -1.23 29.02
C ASN A 2 -5.44 -1.27 28.37
N ASN A 3 -4.92 -2.47 28.18
CA ASN A 3 -3.68 -2.68 27.45
C ASN A 3 -3.98 -2.57 25.94
N LYS A 4 -4.28 -1.36 25.47
CA LYS A 4 -4.50 -1.13 24.04
C LYS A 4 -3.17 -1.38 23.32
N LYS A 5 -3.13 -2.45 22.54
CA LYS A 5 -1.99 -2.70 21.63
C LYS A 5 -1.90 -1.53 20.65
N ARG A 6 -0.72 -0.97 20.51
CA ARG A 6 -0.44 0.05 19.50
C ARG A 6 0.08 -0.63 18.24
N VAL A 7 -0.44 -0.22 17.11
CA VAL A 7 0.00 -0.69 15.80
C VAL A 7 0.56 0.50 15.03
N LEU A 8 1.73 0.35 14.47
CA LEU A 8 2.33 1.30 13.54
C LEU A 8 2.39 0.63 12.16
N LEU A 9 1.69 1.21 11.19
CA LEU A 9 1.75 0.77 9.80
C LEU A 9 2.65 1.72 9.02
N ILE A 10 3.73 1.18 8.44
CA ILE A 10 4.65 1.94 7.58
C ILE A 10 4.49 1.42 6.16
N GLY A 11 4.01 2.27 5.24
CA GLY A 11 3.94 2.01 3.82
C GLY A 11 5.18 2.54 3.10
N TRP A 12 5.85 1.69 2.37
CA TRP A 12 7.04 2.05 1.60
C TRP A 12 6.82 1.69 0.13
N ASP A 13 6.55 2.70 -0.68
CA ASP A 13 6.29 2.51 -2.10
C ASP A 13 7.53 1.97 -2.82
N SER A 14 7.30 1.05 -3.75
CA SER A 14 8.33 0.43 -4.58
C SER A 14 9.44 -0.31 -3.81
N ALA A 15 9.24 -0.64 -2.54
CA ALA A 15 10.17 -1.47 -1.79
C ALA A 15 10.16 -2.90 -2.35
N ASP A 16 11.29 -3.36 -2.84
CA ASP A 16 11.45 -4.67 -3.47
C ASP A 16 12.52 -5.48 -2.72
N TRP A 17 12.22 -6.71 -2.40
CA TRP A 17 13.15 -7.62 -1.75
C TRP A 17 14.43 -7.82 -2.53
N LYS A 18 14.42 -7.73 -3.85
CA LYS A 18 15.64 -7.82 -4.67
C LYS A 18 16.63 -6.71 -4.32
N ILE A 19 16.15 -5.49 -4.17
CA ILE A 19 16.97 -4.34 -3.78
C ILE A 19 17.35 -4.41 -2.31
N ILE A 20 16.37 -4.69 -1.44
CA ILE A 20 16.59 -4.79 0.00
C ILE A 20 17.64 -5.86 0.32
N ASN A 21 17.52 -7.06 -0.25
CA ASN A 21 18.47 -8.15 0.00
C ASN A 21 19.89 -7.79 -0.49
N ALA A 22 20.03 -7.17 -1.65
CA ALA A 22 21.33 -6.71 -2.15
C ALA A 22 21.98 -5.72 -1.18
N LEU A 23 21.23 -4.75 -0.68
CA LEU A 23 21.73 -3.76 0.28
C LEU A 23 22.06 -4.39 1.64
N LEU A 24 21.29 -5.38 2.08
CA LEU A 24 21.59 -6.13 3.31
C LEU A 24 22.88 -6.96 3.19
N GLU A 25 23.14 -7.55 2.02
CA GLU A 25 24.37 -8.31 1.73
C GLU A 25 25.60 -7.40 1.75
N GLU A 26 25.47 -6.17 1.29
CA GLU A 26 26.50 -5.14 1.34
C GLU A 26 26.73 -4.56 2.75
N GLY A 27 25.97 -4.98 3.75
CA GLY A 27 26.06 -4.51 5.13
C GLY A 27 25.32 -3.21 5.41
N GLY A 28 24.42 -2.82 4.51
CA GLY A 28 23.51 -1.67 4.71
C GLY A 28 22.20 -2.05 5.39
N MET A 29 21.32 -1.06 5.58
CA MET A 29 19.94 -1.23 6.06
C MET A 29 19.81 -1.93 7.43
N ASP A 30 20.64 -1.56 8.40
CA ASP A 30 20.65 -2.17 9.75
C ASP A 30 19.28 -2.14 10.44
N GLY A 31 18.48 -1.10 10.22
CA GLY A 31 17.13 -1.00 10.75
C GLY A 31 16.20 -2.09 10.22
N ILE A 32 16.26 -2.35 8.92
CA ILE A 32 15.47 -3.43 8.28
C ILE A 32 15.96 -4.80 8.77
N ARG A 33 17.27 -5.01 8.85
CA ARG A 33 17.86 -6.24 9.39
C ARG A 33 17.36 -6.51 10.81
N SER A 34 17.39 -5.51 11.67
CA SER A 34 16.90 -5.62 13.04
C SER A 34 15.42 -5.99 13.11
N LEU A 35 14.59 -5.42 12.26
CA LEU A 35 13.16 -5.77 12.17
C LEU A 35 12.95 -7.20 11.67
N MET A 36 13.73 -7.64 10.68
CA MET A 36 13.66 -9.00 10.15
C MET A 36 14.09 -10.04 11.19
N ASP A 37 15.15 -9.76 11.94
CA ASP A 37 15.68 -10.66 12.97
C ASP A 37 14.74 -10.76 14.18
N GLY A 38 14.05 -9.69 14.52
CA GLY A 38 13.12 -9.63 15.66
C GLY A 38 11.66 -9.91 15.34
N GLY A 39 11.32 -10.08 14.07
CA GLY A 39 9.94 -10.19 13.61
C GLY A 39 9.72 -11.30 12.58
N ILE A 40 8.61 -11.18 11.87
CA ILE A 40 8.26 -12.09 10.76
C ILE A 40 8.24 -11.26 9.48
N HIS A 41 8.84 -11.79 8.42
CA HIS A 41 8.87 -11.16 7.11
C HIS A 41 8.59 -12.19 6.02
N GLY A 42 8.22 -11.70 4.84
CA GLY A 42 7.92 -12.55 3.70
C GLY A 42 7.40 -11.75 2.52
N ASN A 43 6.99 -12.45 1.48
CA ASN A 43 6.41 -11.84 0.29
C ASN A 43 4.91 -11.62 0.50
N LEU A 44 4.44 -10.46 0.07
CA LEU A 44 3.03 -10.14 -0.03
C LEU A 44 2.63 -10.13 -1.51
N ALA A 45 1.65 -10.97 -1.88
CA ALA A 45 1.11 -10.96 -3.23
C ALA A 45 0.44 -9.61 -3.52
N THR A 46 0.69 -9.08 -4.70
CA THR A 46 0.04 -7.84 -5.15
C THR A 46 -1.30 -8.11 -5.79
N LEU A 47 -2.06 -7.05 -6.02
CA LEU A 47 -3.30 -7.06 -6.80
C LEU A 47 -3.01 -6.61 -8.24
N GLU A 48 -3.85 -7.03 -9.17
CA GLU A 48 -3.79 -6.59 -10.56
C GLU A 48 -4.97 -5.64 -10.88
N PRO A 49 -4.73 -4.58 -11.66
CA PRO A 49 -3.44 -4.12 -12.17
C PRO A 49 -2.56 -3.51 -11.07
N GLN A 50 -1.23 -3.55 -11.25
CA GLN A 50 -0.28 -3.01 -10.27
C GLN A 50 -0.18 -1.49 -10.36
N LEU A 51 -1.22 -0.80 -9.95
CA LEU A 51 -1.33 0.66 -9.99
C LEU A 51 -1.40 1.21 -8.58
N SER A 52 -0.47 2.09 -8.24
CA SER A 52 -0.30 2.63 -6.88
C SER A 52 -1.58 3.19 -6.26
N PRO A 53 -2.40 4.01 -6.94
CA PRO A 53 -3.62 4.54 -6.32
C PRO A 53 -4.61 3.44 -5.91
N MET A 54 -4.75 2.40 -6.73
CA MET A 54 -5.61 1.25 -6.42
C MET A 54 -5.04 0.44 -5.25
N LEU A 55 -3.75 0.13 -5.29
CA LEU A 55 -3.10 -0.70 -4.28
C LEU A 55 -3.08 -0.01 -2.91
N TRP A 56 -2.72 1.26 -2.84
CA TRP A 56 -2.73 2.03 -1.59
C TRP A 56 -4.14 2.22 -1.04
N SER A 57 -5.13 2.41 -1.90
CA SER A 57 -6.54 2.46 -1.49
C SER A 57 -7.00 1.13 -0.91
N SER A 58 -6.58 0.00 -1.48
CA SER A 58 -6.87 -1.33 -0.94
C SER A 58 -6.20 -1.57 0.41
N ILE A 59 -4.95 -1.15 0.58
CA ILE A 59 -4.25 -1.22 1.87
C ILE A 59 -4.95 -0.37 2.93
N ALA A 60 -5.29 0.87 2.59
CA ALA A 60 -5.89 1.82 3.52
C ALA A 60 -7.33 1.49 3.91
N THR A 61 -8.08 0.79 3.06
CA THR A 61 -9.50 0.48 3.27
C THR A 61 -9.78 -0.97 3.65
N GLY A 62 -8.84 -1.87 3.38
CA GLY A 62 -9.06 -3.32 3.47
C GLY A 62 -10.08 -3.83 2.45
N LYS A 63 -10.32 -3.10 1.37
CA LYS A 63 -11.32 -3.40 0.33
C LYS A 63 -10.67 -3.52 -1.04
N MET A 64 -11.32 -4.25 -1.93
CA MET A 64 -10.95 -4.35 -3.33
C MET A 64 -11.44 -3.13 -4.12
N ALA A 65 -10.87 -2.90 -5.31
CA ALA A 65 -11.17 -1.73 -6.13
C ALA A 65 -12.68 -1.59 -6.48
N TYR A 66 -13.38 -2.68 -6.67
CA TYR A 66 -14.82 -2.65 -6.94
C TYR A 66 -15.66 -2.13 -5.75
N HIS A 67 -15.11 -2.13 -4.54
CA HIS A 67 -15.71 -1.51 -3.36
C HIS A 67 -15.24 -0.08 -3.15
N HIS A 68 -13.92 0.18 -3.14
CA HIS A 68 -13.41 1.53 -2.86
C HIS A 68 -13.46 2.48 -4.07
N LYS A 69 -13.68 1.94 -5.28
CA LYS A 69 -13.87 2.70 -6.53
C LYS A 69 -12.66 3.51 -7.01
N VAL A 70 -11.47 3.15 -6.58
CA VAL A 70 -10.21 3.74 -7.09
C VAL A 70 -9.50 2.70 -7.96
N PRO A 71 -9.74 2.70 -9.30
CA PRO A 71 -9.23 1.63 -10.17
C PRO A 71 -7.77 1.85 -10.59
N GLY A 72 -7.25 3.07 -10.48
CA GLY A 72 -5.92 3.44 -10.92
C GLY A 72 -5.72 4.94 -10.82
N PHE A 73 -4.97 5.51 -11.77
CA PHE A 73 -4.63 6.94 -11.78
C PHE A 73 -5.74 7.84 -12.28
N THR A 74 -6.68 7.29 -13.04
CA THR A 74 -7.76 8.06 -13.68
C THR A 74 -9.12 7.43 -13.44
N GLU A 75 -10.14 8.25 -13.55
CA GLU A 75 -11.55 7.86 -13.53
C GLU A 75 -12.32 8.61 -14.61
N VAL A 76 -13.54 8.19 -14.87
CA VAL A 76 -14.45 8.90 -15.79
C VAL A 76 -15.38 9.78 -14.95
N ASP A 77 -15.36 11.08 -15.21
CA ASP A 77 -16.30 12.01 -14.60
C ASP A 77 -17.72 11.67 -15.06
N PRO A 78 -18.63 11.32 -14.15
CA PRO A 78 -19.98 10.91 -14.51
C PRO A 78 -20.84 12.03 -15.09
N VAL A 79 -20.44 13.29 -14.90
CA VAL A 79 -21.18 14.45 -15.42
C VAL A 79 -20.71 14.81 -16.83
N THR A 80 -19.39 14.88 -17.04
CA THR A 80 -18.81 15.32 -18.31
C THR A 80 -18.42 14.19 -19.24
N GLY A 81 -18.27 12.95 -18.72
CA GLY A 81 -17.76 11.81 -19.46
C GLY A 81 -16.25 11.87 -19.78
N GLN A 82 -15.55 12.87 -19.26
CA GLN A 82 -14.12 13.03 -19.47
C GLN A 82 -13.30 12.17 -18.53
N VAL A 83 -12.13 11.75 -18.99
CA VAL A 83 -11.14 11.07 -18.15
C VAL A 83 -10.40 12.11 -17.31
N VAL A 84 -10.47 11.96 -16.00
CA VAL A 84 -9.86 12.87 -15.02
C VAL A 84 -8.99 12.09 -14.04
N PRO A 85 -7.98 12.73 -13.43
CA PRO A 85 -7.20 12.07 -12.37
C PRO A 85 -8.07 11.70 -11.17
N VAL A 86 -7.77 10.56 -10.54
CA VAL A 86 -8.39 10.20 -9.26
C VAL A 86 -7.93 11.14 -8.15
N SER A 87 -8.76 11.27 -7.13
CA SER A 87 -8.45 12.06 -5.94
C SER A 87 -8.93 11.32 -4.68
N ALA A 88 -8.67 11.89 -3.51
CA ALA A 88 -9.19 11.34 -2.26
C ALA A 88 -10.74 11.29 -2.25
N ALA A 89 -11.40 12.18 -2.99
CA ALA A 89 -12.86 12.18 -3.14
C ALA A 89 -13.40 11.01 -3.98
N THR A 90 -12.56 10.39 -4.81
CA THR A 90 -12.94 9.21 -5.62
C THR A 90 -13.23 8.01 -4.74
N ARG A 91 -12.53 7.88 -3.63
CA ARG A 91 -12.67 6.75 -2.71
C ARG A 91 -14.02 6.76 -2.02
N GLN A 92 -14.73 5.63 -2.07
CA GLN A 92 -16.05 5.45 -1.49
C GLN A 92 -16.07 4.61 -0.19
N CYS A 93 -14.92 4.28 0.36
CA CYS A 93 -14.77 3.52 1.60
C CYS A 93 -14.00 4.33 2.64
N LYS A 94 -14.29 4.09 3.92
CA LYS A 94 -13.49 4.63 5.02
C LYS A 94 -12.11 3.97 5.05
N THR A 95 -11.11 4.75 5.40
CA THR A 95 -9.76 4.25 5.71
C THR A 95 -9.65 3.75 7.15
N LEU A 96 -8.55 3.07 7.40
CA LEU A 96 -8.12 2.67 8.75
C LEU A 96 -7.95 3.87 9.68
#